data_588de15a6d62b64dc233a1b0163db7a5
#
_entry.id   588de15a6d62b64dc233a1b0163db7a5
#
_cell.length_a   1.000
_cell.length_b   1.000
_cell.length_c   1.000
_cell.angle_alpha   90.00
_cell.angle_beta   90.00
_cell.angle_gamma   90.00
#
_symmetry.space_group_name_H-M   'P 1'
#
loop_
_entity.id
_entity.type
_entity.pdbx_description
1 polymer ?
#
loop_
_entity_poly.entity_id
_entity_poly.type
_entity_poly.pdbx_seq_one_letter_code
_entity_poly.pdbx_strand_id
1 'polypeptide(L)'
;MSLAYYPGCTLKTKAKNLEDPAIASMEVLGSRLEEIPRWNCCGAVYSLADDDLIHQVAPVRNLIRVKEQGKNEVVTLCSFCLNTLKRANLLMKEDAEKRGTLNSFMDEEIDYGGEVEVVHLLEVLKDQVGWEALAQKVKLPLRGLRVAPYYGCTLLRPREVAVDDVEKPTILQELLEALGATPVDFPEFAECCGSYQIVSSPDDIPKYAWHILNSALSHGAEALVLTCPLCDYNLGQGQKELMKKHDEFDGVPLFYFTQLLALALGLGPQVCHFELNYGEPELLLREKNLLPRGEAL
;
A
#
# COMPACT_ATOMS: atom_id res chain seq x y z
N MET A 1 -4.50 -19.15 9.71
CA MET A 1 -3.47 -18.54 10.57
C MET A 1 -3.95 -17.16 11.02
N SER A 2 -3.56 -16.67 12.21
CA SER A 2 -3.92 -15.31 12.67
C SER A 2 -2.68 -14.43 12.67
N LEU A 3 -2.71 -13.32 11.95
CA LEU A 3 -1.63 -12.35 11.77
C LEU A 3 -1.99 -11.06 12.50
N ALA A 4 -1.10 -10.53 13.33
CA ALA A 4 -1.31 -9.20 13.91
C ALA A 4 -1.32 -8.16 12.77
N TYR A 5 -2.29 -7.25 12.80
CA TYR A 5 -2.51 -6.30 11.73
C TYR A 5 -2.54 -4.85 12.25
N TYR A 6 -1.68 -4.02 11.69
CA TYR A 6 -1.69 -2.59 11.90
C TYR A 6 -2.38 -1.87 10.73
N PRO A 7 -3.60 -1.34 10.94
CA PRO A 7 -4.37 -0.73 9.85
C PRO A 7 -3.83 0.64 9.43
N GLY A 8 -3.42 1.45 10.41
CA GLY A 8 -3.12 2.87 10.18
C GLY A 8 -4.38 3.73 10.00
N CYS A 9 -4.22 5.05 10.12
CA CYS A 9 -5.36 5.98 10.21
C CYS A 9 -6.18 6.09 8.91
N THR A 10 -5.53 6.04 7.74
CA THR A 10 -6.20 6.27 6.45
C THR A 10 -7.09 5.09 6.05
N LEU A 11 -6.68 3.85 6.34
CA LEU A 11 -7.46 2.66 6.03
C LEU A 11 -8.77 2.62 6.81
N LYS A 12 -8.76 3.10 8.05
CA LYS A 12 -9.98 3.18 8.87
C LYS A 12 -10.93 4.30 8.45
N THR A 13 -10.51 5.21 7.58
CA THR A 13 -11.30 6.40 7.24
C THR A 13 -11.58 6.56 5.74
N LYS A 14 -10.55 6.65 4.91
CA LYS A 14 -10.65 7.06 3.50
C LYS A 14 -10.24 5.98 2.48
N ALA A 15 -9.48 4.97 2.91
CA ALA A 15 -8.97 3.92 2.03
C ALA A 15 -9.55 2.54 2.38
N LYS A 16 -10.89 2.47 2.49
CA LYS A 16 -11.62 1.20 2.66
C LYS A 16 -11.44 0.28 1.45
N ASN A 17 -11.29 0.85 0.28
CA ASN A 17 -10.94 0.17 -0.96
C ASN A 17 -9.54 -0.49 -0.96
N LEU A 18 -8.69 -0.18 0.03
CA LEU A 18 -7.45 -0.92 0.28
C LEU A 18 -7.64 -1.98 1.39
N GLU A 19 -8.36 -1.63 2.47
CA GLU A 19 -8.47 -2.47 3.67
C GLU A 19 -9.43 -3.65 3.49
N ASP A 20 -10.69 -3.38 3.12
CA ASP A 20 -11.73 -4.39 3.11
C ASP A 20 -11.44 -5.52 2.09
N PRO A 21 -10.92 -5.22 0.86
CA PRO A 21 -10.50 -6.27 -0.07
C PRO A 21 -9.34 -7.13 0.48
N ALA A 22 -8.40 -6.52 1.23
CA ALA A 22 -7.30 -7.25 1.84
C ALA A 22 -7.79 -8.25 2.90
N ILE A 23 -8.65 -7.78 3.82
CA ILE A 23 -9.22 -8.62 4.88
C ILE A 23 -9.97 -9.80 4.28
N ALA A 24 -10.89 -9.54 3.34
CA ALA A 24 -11.67 -10.58 2.68
C ALA A 24 -10.79 -11.56 1.87
N SER A 25 -9.77 -11.06 1.18
CA SER A 25 -8.83 -11.90 0.43
C SER A 25 -8.04 -12.83 1.33
N MET A 26 -7.54 -12.32 2.45
CA MET A 26 -6.78 -13.11 3.40
C MET A 26 -7.63 -14.20 4.05
N GLU A 27 -8.92 -13.96 4.31
CA GLU A 27 -9.84 -15.00 4.78
C GLU A 27 -10.01 -16.12 3.75
N VAL A 28 -10.16 -15.80 2.47
CA VAL A 28 -10.20 -16.80 1.38
C VAL A 28 -8.90 -17.58 1.27
N LEU A 29 -7.77 -16.93 1.54
CA LEU A 29 -6.45 -17.55 1.55
C LEU A 29 -6.18 -18.40 2.81
N GLY A 30 -7.08 -18.38 3.81
CA GLY A 30 -6.99 -19.17 5.03
C GLY A 30 -6.24 -18.47 6.16
N SER A 31 -6.05 -17.17 6.07
CA SER A 31 -5.42 -16.35 7.09
C SER A 31 -6.34 -15.20 7.52
N ARG A 32 -6.24 -14.77 8.77
CA ARG A 32 -7.02 -13.66 9.30
C ARG A 32 -6.10 -12.53 9.75
N LEU A 33 -6.43 -11.31 9.33
CA LEU A 33 -5.79 -10.10 9.81
C LEU A 33 -6.48 -9.65 11.10
N GLU A 34 -5.79 -9.74 12.24
CA GLU A 34 -6.32 -9.32 13.53
C GLU A 34 -5.75 -7.96 13.92
N GLU A 35 -6.61 -6.97 13.96
CA GLU A 35 -6.24 -5.61 14.30
C GLU A 35 -5.64 -5.54 15.71
N ILE A 36 -4.46 -4.92 15.84
CA ILE A 36 -3.82 -4.71 17.13
C ILE A 36 -4.63 -3.71 17.97
N PRO A 37 -4.79 -3.95 19.29
CA PRO A 37 -5.55 -3.04 20.14
C PRO A 37 -4.80 -1.73 20.38
N ARG A 38 -5.56 -0.67 20.67
CA ARG A 38 -5.03 0.63 21.11
C ARG A 38 -3.95 1.22 20.19
N TRP A 39 -3.97 0.87 18.90
CA TRP A 39 -3.04 1.45 17.95
C TRP A 39 -3.28 2.96 17.81
N ASN A 40 -2.24 3.69 17.46
CA ASN A 40 -2.28 5.11 17.09
C ASN A 40 -1.70 5.32 15.70
N CYS A 41 -1.88 6.51 15.12
CA CYS A 41 -1.23 6.85 13.84
C CYS A 41 0.27 6.58 13.91
N CYS A 42 0.86 6.08 12.83
CA CYS A 42 2.30 5.80 12.75
C CYS A 42 3.20 7.04 12.90
N GLY A 43 2.61 8.24 12.82
CA GLY A 43 3.36 9.48 12.97
C GLY A 43 4.07 9.94 11.68
N ALA A 44 3.84 9.28 10.55
CA ALA A 44 4.31 9.83 9.29
C ALA A 44 3.65 11.22 9.08
N VAL A 45 4.40 12.21 8.74
CA VAL A 45 5.69 12.35 8.05
C VAL A 45 6.83 12.74 9.03
N TYR A 46 6.52 13.15 10.23
CA TYR A 46 7.50 13.76 11.16
C TYR A 46 8.67 12.82 11.45
N SER A 47 8.40 11.56 11.79
CA SER A 47 9.43 10.55 12.04
C SER A 47 10.32 10.24 10.82
N LEU A 48 9.96 10.73 9.63
CA LEU A 48 10.72 10.58 8.39
C LEU A 48 11.45 11.87 7.99
N ALA A 49 11.02 13.03 8.52
CA ALA A 49 11.45 14.34 8.08
C ALA A 49 12.51 14.98 8.98
N ASP A 50 12.59 14.58 10.25
CA ASP A 50 13.54 15.14 11.21
C ASP A 50 14.10 14.05 12.15
N ASP A 51 15.14 14.42 12.90
CA ASP A 51 15.82 13.55 13.88
C ASP A 51 15.30 13.72 15.31
N ASP A 52 14.16 14.41 15.51
CA ASP A 52 13.58 14.58 16.82
C ASP A 52 13.02 13.25 17.33
N LEU A 53 13.64 12.76 18.41
CA LEU A 53 13.32 11.45 18.99
C LEU A 53 11.88 11.32 19.46
N ILE A 54 11.21 12.43 19.82
CA ILE A 54 9.80 12.41 20.25
C ILE A 54 8.88 11.86 19.15
N HIS A 55 9.21 12.08 17.87
CA HIS A 55 8.44 11.59 16.74
C HIS A 55 8.52 10.06 16.54
N GLN A 56 9.47 9.41 17.23
CA GLN A 56 9.58 7.94 17.23
C GLN A 56 8.67 7.27 18.27
N VAL A 57 8.14 8.01 19.24
CA VAL A 57 7.25 7.47 20.29
C VAL A 57 6.00 6.81 19.66
N ALA A 58 5.36 7.47 18.70
CA ALA A 58 4.14 6.97 18.06
C ALA A 58 4.33 5.62 17.35
N PRO A 59 5.32 5.46 16.43
CA PRO A 59 5.54 4.17 15.76
C PRO A 59 6.05 3.09 16.73
N VAL A 60 6.96 3.41 17.66
CA VAL A 60 7.47 2.44 18.65
C VAL A 60 6.35 1.93 19.53
N ARG A 61 5.44 2.79 19.99
CA ARG A 61 4.28 2.39 20.81
C ARG A 61 3.39 1.38 20.10
N ASN A 62 3.17 1.51 18.79
CA ASN A 62 2.45 0.50 18.01
C ASN A 62 3.14 -0.87 18.03
N LEU A 63 4.48 -0.91 17.96
CA LEU A 63 5.25 -2.15 18.03
C LEU A 63 5.21 -2.77 19.43
N ILE A 64 5.21 -1.94 20.48
CA ILE A 64 4.98 -2.39 21.86
C ILE A 64 3.62 -3.10 21.96
N ARG A 65 2.53 -2.56 21.34
CA ARG A 65 1.20 -3.20 21.33
C ARG A 65 1.21 -4.59 20.70
N VAL A 66 2.03 -4.82 19.69
CA VAL A 66 2.21 -6.14 19.07
C VAL A 66 2.92 -7.09 20.05
N LYS A 67 4.01 -6.62 20.68
CA LYS A 67 4.77 -7.39 21.67
C LYS A 67 3.91 -7.76 22.87
N GLU A 68 3.07 -6.85 23.38
CA GLU A 68 2.12 -7.10 24.49
C GLU A 68 1.13 -8.24 24.19
N GLN A 69 0.81 -8.49 22.91
CA GLN A 69 -0.02 -9.62 22.49
C GLN A 69 0.77 -10.95 22.37
N GLY A 70 2.06 -10.95 22.68
CA GLY A 70 2.91 -12.10 22.47
C GLY A 70 3.17 -12.42 21.02
N LYS A 71 2.99 -11.44 20.11
CA LYS A 71 3.29 -11.55 18.68
C LYS A 71 4.67 -10.96 18.38
N ASN A 72 5.33 -11.52 17.39
CA ASN A 72 6.65 -11.08 16.92
C ASN A 72 6.63 -10.57 15.46
N GLU A 73 5.46 -10.52 14.84
CA GLU A 73 5.28 -10.01 13.47
C GLU A 73 4.00 -9.17 13.42
N VAL A 74 4.03 -8.08 12.63
CA VAL A 74 2.86 -7.26 12.34
C VAL A 74 2.79 -6.92 10.85
N VAL A 75 1.61 -7.13 10.28
CA VAL A 75 1.30 -6.83 8.87
C VAL A 75 0.72 -5.44 8.74
N THR A 76 1.12 -4.70 7.71
CA THR A 76 0.46 -3.46 7.28
C THR A 76 0.25 -3.43 5.78
N LEU A 77 -0.72 -2.65 5.30
CA LEU A 77 -1.09 -2.54 3.87
C LEU A 77 -0.57 -1.25 3.23
N CYS A 78 -0.19 -0.28 4.07
CA CYS A 78 0.21 1.05 3.62
C CYS A 78 1.73 1.16 3.60
N SER A 79 2.32 1.42 2.43
CA SER A 79 3.77 1.58 2.27
C SER A 79 4.36 2.67 3.18
N PHE A 80 3.60 3.74 3.43
CA PHE A 80 4.02 4.81 4.35
C PHE A 80 4.09 4.32 5.80
N CYS A 81 3.07 3.60 6.25
CA CYS A 81 3.06 3.00 7.59
C CYS A 81 4.18 1.95 7.74
N LEU A 82 4.35 1.09 6.74
CA LEU A 82 5.45 0.12 6.71
C LEU A 82 6.80 0.80 6.93
N ASN A 83 7.09 1.81 6.12
CA ASN A 83 8.37 2.52 6.15
C ASN A 83 8.62 3.16 7.52
N THR A 84 7.61 3.85 8.06
CA THR A 84 7.69 4.51 9.37
C THR A 84 7.93 3.49 10.50
N LEU A 85 7.18 2.39 10.52
CA LEU A 85 7.31 1.35 11.54
C LEU A 85 8.63 0.58 11.41
N LYS A 86 9.05 0.20 10.18
CA LYS A 86 10.34 -0.49 9.95
C LYS A 86 11.51 0.40 10.39
N ARG A 87 11.51 1.69 10.07
CA ARG A 87 12.58 2.63 10.47
C ARG A 87 12.62 2.82 11.98
N ALA A 88 11.48 2.98 12.64
CA ALA A 88 11.42 3.06 14.09
C ALA A 88 11.94 1.77 14.75
N ASN A 89 11.58 0.62 14.20
CA ASN A 89 12.06 -0.68 14.65
C ASN A 89 13.59 -0.82 14.50
N LEU A 90 14.13 -0.39 13.36
CA LEU A 90 15.56 -0.39 13.08
C LEU A 90 16.32 0.50 14.08
N LEU A 91 15.82 1.72 14.34
CA LEU A 91 16.38 2.62 15.36
C LEU A 91 16.42 1.94 16.74
N MET A 92 15.33 1.27 17.14
CA MET A 92 15.28 0.56 18.43
C MET A 92 16.25 -0.64 18.49
N LYS A 93 16.58 -1.26 17.35
CA LYS A 93 17.58 -2.34 17.28
C LYS A 93 19.00 -1.81 17.36
N GLU A 94 19.32 -0.77 16.64
CA GLU A 94 20.70 -0.35 16.34
C GLU A 94 21.24 0.71 17.29
N ASP A 95 20.39 1.60 17.83
CA ASP A 95 20.80 2.72 18.67
C ASP A 95 20.42 2.50 20.13
N ALA A 96 21.38 2.00 20.93
CA ALA A 96 21.14 1.69 22.35
C ALA A 96 20.85 2.94 23.21
N GLU A 97 21.40 4.10 22.87
CA GLU A 97 21.19 5.36 23.61
C GLU A 97 19.77 5.88 23.34
N LYS A 98 19.37 6.00 22.08
CA LYS A 98 18.02 6.43 21.70
C LYS A 98 16.95 5.45 22.20
N ARG A 99 17.22 4.14 22.12
CA ARG A 99 16.35 3.10 22.68
C ARG A 99 16.15 3.31 24.19
N GLY A 100 17.22 3.52 24.96
CA GLY A 100 17.15 3.78 26.39
C GLY A 100 16.34 5.03 26.71
N THR A 101 16.52 6.11 25.94
CA THR A 101 15.76 7.35 26.09
C THR A 101 14.27 7.15 25.82
N LEU A 102 13.92 6.44 24.73
CA LEU A 102 12.51 6.16 24.37
C LEU A 102 11.83 5.26 25.41
N ASN A 103 12.47 4.18 25.86
CA ASN A 103 11.92 3.31 26.89
C ASN A 103 11.74 4.07 28.22
N SER A 104 12.70 4.91 28.59
CA SER A 104 12.57 5.75 29.80
C SER A 104 11.46 6.80 29.70
N PHE A 105 11.19 7.32 28.50
CA PHE A 105 10.06 8.24 28.26
C PHE A 105 8.70 7.52 28.33
N MET A 106 8.65 6.25 27.95
CA MET A 106 7.47 5.39 27.96
C MET A 106 7.47 4.45 29.16
N ASP A 107 7.79 4.95 30.35
CA ASP A 107 8.03 4.19 31.59
C ASP A 107 6.83 3.36 32.09
N GLU A 108 5.62 3.71 31.65
CA GLU A 108 4.39 2.91 31.94
C GLU A 108 4.21 1.72 30.99
N GLU A 109 5.05 1.56 29.97
CA GLU A 109 4.96 0.52 28.96
C GLU A 109 6.10 -0.49 29.12
N ILE A 110 5.96 -1.66 28.49
CA ILE A 110 7.04 -2.65 28.52
C ILE A 110 8.23 -2.17 27.67
N ASP A 111 9.44 -2.44 28.12
CA ASP A 111 10.67 -2.14 27.36
C ASP A 111 10.62 -2.81 25.99
N TYR A 112 11.02 -2.04 24.96
CA TYR A 112 11.07 -2.49 23.60
C TYR A 112 12.48 -2.40 23.01
N GLY A 113 12.97 -3.49 22.43
CA GLY A 113 14.31 -3.61 21.86
C GLY A 113 14.34 -3.80 20.34
N GLY A 114 13.17 -3.73 19.67
CA GLY A 114 13.08 -3.97 18.23
C GLY A 114 12.72 -5.42 17.87
N GLU A 115 12.07 -6.17 18.76
CA GLU A 115 11.83 -7.61 18.58
C GLU A 115 10.76 -7.95 17.55
N VAL A 116 9.86 -7.00 17.22
CA VAL A 116 8.76 -7.22 16.28
C VAL A 116 9.25 -7.04 14.85
N GLU A 117 8.92 -7.96 13.98
CA GLU A 117 9.10 -7.82 12.54
C GLU A 117 7.90 -7.07 11.93
N VAL A 118 8.17 -6.09 11.08
CA VAL A 118 7.15 -5.33 10.37
C VAL A 118 7.17 -5.73 8.91
N VAL A 119 6.06 -6.27 8.41
CA VAL A 119 5.96 -6.77 7.03
C VAL A 119 4.82 -6.10 6.27
N HIS A 120 5.00 -5.94 4.96
CA HIS A 120 3.92 -5.54 4.06
C HIS A 120 3.08 -6.76 3.69
N LEU A 121 1.79 -6.58 3.40
CA LEU A 121 0.95 -7.70 2.95
C LEU A 121 1.51 -8.37 1.67
N LEU A 122 2.23 -7.64 0.83
CA LEU A 122 2.90 -8.23 -0.34
C LEU A 122 3.95 -9.27 0.06
N GLU A 123 4.74 -9.00 1.12
CA GLU A 123 5.72 -9.95 1.66
C GLU A 123 5.00 -11.20 2.19
N VAL A 124 3.88 -11.04 2.90
CA VAL A 124 3.06 -12.17 3.37
C VAL A 124 2.51 -13.00 2.20
N LEU A 125 2.02 -12.35 1.14
CA LEU A 125 1.52 -13.04 -0.05
C LEU A 125 2.63 -13.81 -0.77
N LYS A 126 3.83 -13.24 -0.87
CA LYS A 126 4.99 -13.86 -1.50
C LYS A 126 5.53 -15.02 -0.67
N ASP A 127 5.84 -14.78 0.60
CA ASP A 127 6.67 -15.68 1.41
C ASP A 127 5.85 -16.70 2.20
N GLN A 128 4.62 -16.33 2.64
CA GLN A 128 3.80 -17.21 3.47
C GLN A 128 2.69 -17.91 2.68
N VAL A 129 2.11 -17.28 1.65
CA VAL A 129 1.10 -17.89 0.77
C VAL A 129 1.78 -18.56 -0.42
N GLY A 130 2.69 -17.87 -1.10
CA GLY A 130 3.36 -18.28 -2.32
C GLY A 130 2.52 -18.02 -3.59
N TRP A 131 3.17 -17.55 -4.65
CA TRP A 131 2.50 -17.19 -5.91
C TRP A 131 1.80 -18.34 -6.58
N GLU A 132 2.38 -19.55 -6.55
CA GLU A 132 1.76 -20.74 -7.13
C GLU A 132 0.47 -21.14 -6.40
N ALA A 133 0.48 -21.12 -5.06
CA ALA A 133 -0.68 -21.44 -4.25
C ALA A 133 -1.76 -20.36 -4.40
N LEU A 134 -1.37 -19.09 -4.53
CA LEU A 134 -2.28 -17.99 -4.84
C LEU A 134 -2.94 -18.19 -6.21
N ALA A 135 -2.15 -18.47 -7.26
CA ALA A 135 -2.65 -18.69 -8.61
C ALA A 135 -3.67 -19.85 -8.69
N GLN A 136 -3.47 -20.91 -7.90
CA GLN A 136 -4.45 -22.02 -7.80
C GLN A 136 -5.79 -21.59 -7.18
N LYS A 137 -5.84 -20.52 -6.41
CA LYS A 137 -7.06 -19.98 -5.79
C LYS A 137 -7.76 -18.92 -6.64
N VAL A 138 -7.14 -18.48 -7.72
CA VAL A 138 -7.72 -17.50 -8.66
C VAL A 138 -8.92 -18.12 -9.35
N LYS A 139 -10.09 -17.48 -9.20
CA LYS A 139 -11.35 -17.88 -9.82
C LYS A 139 -11.67 -17.06 -11.07
N LEU A 140 -11.25 -15.80 -11.09
CA LEU A 140 -11.42 -14.86 -12.18
C LEU A 140 -10.05 -14.31 -12.59
N PRO A 141 -9.31 -14.99 -13.48
CA PRO A 141 -8.04 -14.46 -13.97
C PRO A 141 -8.23 -13.13 -14.67
N LEU A 142 -7.38 -12.14 -14.34
CA LEU A 142 -7.49 -10.77 -14.86
C LEU A 142 -6.93 -10.63 -16.28
N ARG A 143 -7.25 -11.57 -17.16
CA ARG A 143 -6.72 -11.65 -18.53
C ARG A 143 -7.11 -10.43 -19.36
N GLY A 144 -6.12 -9.88 -20.08
CA GLY A 144 -6.31 -8.73 -20.95
C GLY A 144 -6.25 -7.38 -20.24
N LEU A 145 -6.11 -7.37 -18.88
CA LEU A 145 -5.87 -6.16 -18.13
C LEU A 145 -4.36 -5.88 -18.07
N ARG A 146 -3.94 -4.73 -18.60
CA ARG A 146 -2.56 -4.27 -18.64
C ARG A 146 -2.34 -3.20 -17.58
N VAL A 147 -1.56 -3.51 -16.54
CA VAL A 147 -1.45 -2.68 -15.34
C VAL A 147 0.00 -2.30 -15.06
N ALA A 148 0.26 -1.02 -14.85
CA ALA A 148 1.57 -0.54 -14.43
C ALA A 148 1.73 -0.68 -12.91
N PRO A 149 2.71 -1.47 -12.42
CA PRO A 149 3.00 -1.59 -11.00
C PRO A 149 3.73 -0.34 -10.51
N TYR A 150 3.04 0.50 -9.73
CA TYR A 150 3.62 1.69 -9.15
C TYR A 150 3.95 1.48 -7.67
N TYR A 151 5.22 1.33 -7.38
CA TYR A 151 5.76 1.11 -6.04
C TYR A 151 5.77 2.39 -5.19
N GLY A 152 5.93 3.55 -5.85
CA GLY A 152 6.21 4.79 -5.17
C GLY A 152 7.55 4.77 -4.43
N CYS A 153 7.79 5.77 -3.58
CA CYS A 153 9.10 5.91 -2.95
C CYS A 153 9.27 5.08 -1.67
N THR A 154 8.26 5.05 -0.78
CA THR A 154 8.40 4.52 0.59
C THR A 154 8.37 3.01 0.70
N LEU A 155 7.91 2.29 -0.31
CA LEU A 155 7.95 0.83 -0.34
C LEU A 155 9.37 0.29 -0.58
N LEU A 156 10.20 1.06 -1.30
CA LEU A 156 11.53 0.66 -1.74
C LEU A 156 12.68 1.44 -1.09
N ARG A 157 12.42 2.59 -0.42
CA ARG A 157 13.48 3.46 0.10
C ARG A 157 13.19 3.89 1.54
N PRO A 158 14.21 3.96 2.41
CA PRO A 158 15.59 3.57 2.15
C PRO A 158 15.76 2.05 2.02
N ARG A 159 16.89 1.59 1.49
CA ARG A 159 17.18 0.17 1.17
C ARG A 159 17.01 -0.75 2.38
N GLU A 160 17.37 -0.27 3.57
CA GLU A 160 17.35 -1.04 4.82
C GLU A 160 15.94 -1.47 5.24
N VAL A 161 14.91 -0.83 4.72
CA VAL A 161 13.49 -1.13 5.04
C VAL A 161 12.67 -1.48 3.80
N ALA A 162 13.31 -1.57 2.63
CA ALA A 162 12.68 -1.94 1.38
C ALA A 162 12.04 -3.35 1.45
N VAL A 163 10.96 -3.54 0.73
CA VAL A 163 10.31 -4.86 0.61
C VAL A 163 10.83 -5.67 -0.57
N ASP A 164 11.60 -5.04 -1.46
CA ASP A 164 12.10 -5.65 -2.68
C ASP A 164 13.38 -4.92 -3.14
N ASP A 165 13.98 -5.39 -4.23
CA ASP A 165 15.12 -4.71 -4.84
C ASP A 165 14.74 -3.28 -5.25
N VAL A 166 15.58 -2.31 -4.89
CA VAL A 166 15.30 -0.87 -5.10
C VAL A 166 15.32 -0.48 -6.56
N GLU A 167 16.17 -1.17 -7.37
CA GLU A 167 16.40 -0.85 -8.78
C GLU A 167 15.56 -1.72 -9.73
N LYS A 168 15.28 -2.95 -9.31
CA LYS A 168 14.55 -3.95 -10.12
C LYS A 168 13.53 -4.72 -9.26
N PRO A 169 12.54 -4.04 -8.71
CA PRO A 169 11.53 -4.71 -7.91
C PRO A 169 10.65 -5.60 -8.78
N THR A 170 10.23 -6.74 -8.24
CA THR A 170 9.42 -7.74 -8.96
C THR A 170 8.13 -8.12 -8.23
N ILE A 171 8.01 -7.82 -6.94
CA ILE A 171 6.92 -8.35 -6.10
C ILE A 171 5.51 -7.97 -6.59
N LEU A 172 5.30 -6.76 -7.13
CA LEU A 172 4.02 -6.37 -7.71
C LEU A 172 3.80 -6.99 -9.09
N GLN A 173 4.85 -7.12 -9.91
CA GLN A 173 4.79 -7.82 -11.19
C GLN A 173 4.41 -9.29 -10.99
N GLU A 174 5.11 -9.98 -10.09
CA GLU A 174 4.86 -11.38 -9.74
C GLU A 174 3.43 -11.58 -9.24
N LEU A 175 2.93 -10.66 -8.38
CA LEU A 175 1.53 -10.68 -7.94
C LEU A 175 0.58 -10.55 -9.12
N LEU A 176 0.75 -9.54 -9.98
CA LEU A 176 -0.13 -9.30 -11.14
C LEU A 176 -0.16 -10.50 -12.09
N GLU A 177 0.98 -11.11 -12.35
CA GLU A 177 1.10 -12.33 -13.15
C GLU A 177 0.36 -13.50 -12.50
N ALA A 178 0.52 -13.71 -11.20
CA ALA A 178 -0.20 -14.75 -10.45
C ALA A 178 -1.72 -14.55 -10.49
N LEU A 179 -2.19 -13.30 -10.58
CA LEU A 179 -3.60 -12.97 -10.75
C LEU A 179 -4.09 -13.04 -12.22
N GLY A 180 -3.18 -13.29 -13.17
CA GLY A 180 -3.47 -13.41 -14.60
C GLY A 180 -3.56 -12.07 -15.34
N ALA A 181 -3.17 -10.96 -14.74
CA ALA A 181 -3.01 -9.66 -15.39
C ALA A 181 -1.65 -9.58 -16.13
N THR A 182 -1.49 -8.57 -16.97
CA THR A 182 -0.23 -8.30 -17.66
C THR A 182 0.43 -7.08 -17.04
N PRO A 183 1.52 -7.22 -16.26
CA PRO A 183 2.27 -6.07 -15.78
C PRO A 183 2.91 -5.32 -16.93
N VAL A 184 2.95 -4.00 -16.83
CA VAL A 184 3.58 -3.09 -17.82
C VAL A 184 4.70 -2.35 -17.12
N ASP A 185 5.92 -2.62 -17.53
CA ASP A 185 7.08 -1.89 -17.04
C ASP A 185 7.11 -0.46 -17.55
N PHE A 186 7.44 0.48 -16.68
CA PHE A 186 7.62 1.89 -17.00
C PHE A 186 8.67 2.53 -16.08
N PRO A 187 9.42 3.54 -16.55
CA PRO A 187 10.56 4.08 -15.81
C PRO A 187 10.22 4.71 -14.47
N GLU A 188 9.04 5.34 -14.34
CA GLU A 188 8.65 6.11 -13.16
C GLU A 188 7.98 5.27 -12.06
N PHE A 189 8.15 3.95 -12.07
CA PHE A 189 7.54 3.03 -11.11
C PHE A 189 7.85 3.36 -9.63
N ALA A 190 8.98 4.02 -9.35
CA ALA A 190 9.44 4.37 -7.99
C ALA A 190 9.61 5.89 -7.77
N GLU A 191 9.09 6.72 -8.71
CA GLU A 191 9.10 8.17 -8.56
C GLU A 191 8.14 8.62 -7.45
N CYS A 192 8.40 9.81 -6.87
CA CYS A 192 7.57 10.34 -5.80
C CYS A 192 6.30 10.99 -6.35
N CYS A 193 5.14 10.61 -5.82
CA CYS A 193 3.85 11.26 -6.13
C CYS A 193 3.70 12.70 -5.59
N GLY A 194 4.76 13.25 -4.98
CA GLY A 194 4.74 14.54 -4.30
C GLY A 194 4.56 14.44 -2.77
N SER A 195 4.18 13.27 -2.24
CA SER A 195 4.06 13.07 -0.78
C SER A 195 3.23 14.18 -0.11
N TYR A 196 3.71 14.75 0.98
CA TYR A 196 3.04 15.84 1.71
C TYR A 196 3.17 17.22 1.06
N GLN A 197 3.82 17.35 -0.08
CA GLN A 197 3.83 18.59 -0.85
C GLN A 197 2.41 19.04 -1.26
N ILE A 198 1.46 18.10 -1.30
CA ILE A 198 0.05 18.46 -1.50
C ILE A 198 -0.49 19.47 -0.47
N VAL A 199 0.13 19.55 0.70
CA VAL A 199 -0.25 20.51 1.75
C VAL A 199 0.48 21.84 1.57
N SER A 200 1.78 21.82 1.23
CA SER A 200 2.63 23.01 1.13
C SER A 200 2.68 23.63 -0.27
N SER A 201 2.56 22.81 -1.31
CA SER A 201 2.68 23.21 -2.72
C SER A 201 1.70 22.39 -3.58
N PRO A 202 0.37 22.52 -3.36
CA PRO A 202 -0.62 21.70 -4.07
C PRO A 202 -0.59 21.89 -5.59
N ASP A 203 -0.16 23.06 -6.08
CA ASP A 203 -0.04 23.36 -7.51
C ASP A 203 1.01 22.54 -8.25
N ASP A 204 1.94 21.90 -7.54
CA ASP A 204 2.96 21.04 -8.13
C ASP A 204 2.47 19.58 -8.29
N ILE A 205 1.46 19.16 -7.57
CA ILE A 205 0.95 17.78 -7.60
C ILE A 205 0.51 17.35 -9.02
N PRO A 206 -0.18 18.15 -9.83
CA PRO A 206 -0.51 17.78 -11.19
C PRO A 206 0.72 17.45 -12.07
N LYS A 207 1.86 18.11 -11.83
CA LYS A 207 3.10 17.83 -12.58
C LYS A 207 3.65 16.45 -12.26
N TYR A 208 3.68 16.07 -10.96
CA TYR A 208 4.11 14.74 -10.55
C TYR A 208 3.15 13.67 -11.08
N ALA A 209 1.84 13.91 -10.96
CA ALA A 209 0.83 13.00 -11.48
C ALA A 209 0.98 12.81 -13.00
N TRP A 210 1.11 13.91 -13.76
CA TRP A 210 1.31 13.84 -15.21
C TRP A 210 2.53 13.00 -15.58
N HIS A 211 3.67 13.26 -14.93
CA HIS A 211 4.92 12.56 -15.22
C HIS A 211 4.77 11.04 -15.05
N ILE A 212 4.17 10.61 -13.95
CA ILE A 212 3.97 9.19 -13.63
C ILE A 212 2.90 8.57 -14.53
N LEU A 213 1.72 9.20 -14.63
CA LEU A 213 0.57 8.63 -15.35
C LEU A 213 0.82 8.57 -16.85
N ASN A 214 1.35 9.67 -17.44
CA ASN A 214 1.65 9.71 -18.86
C ASN A 214 2.75 8.73 -19.25
N SER A 215 3.74 8.52 -18.40
CA SER A 215 4.76 7.49 -18.65
C SER A 215 4.13 6.09 -18.68
N ALA A 216 3.33 5.73 -17.72
CA ALA A 216 2.65 4.44 -17.70
C ALA A 216 1.77 4.22 -18.94
N LEU A 217 0.96 5.23 -19.32
CA LEU A 217 0.13 5.18 -20.54
C LEU A 217 0.98 5.03 -21.81
N SER A 218 2.07 5.78 -21.94
CA SER A 218 2.95 5.73 -23.14
C SER A 218 3.66 4.39 -23.29
N HIS A 219 3.84 3.64 -22.20
CA HIS A 219 4.33 2.26 -22.22
C HIS A 219 3.20 1.23 -22.40
N GLY A 220 1.96 1.70 -22.53
CA GLY A 220 0.80 0.88 -22.89
C GLY A 220 0.06 0.28 -21.71
N ALA A 221 0.22 0.82 -20.50
CA ALA A 221 -0.65 0.49 -19.38
C ALA A 221 -2.04 1.08 -19.57
N GLU A 222 -3.05 0.43 -19.02
CA GLU A 222 -4.45 0.88 -19.04
C GLU A 222 -4.87 1.38 -17.64
N ALA A 223 -4.11 1.01 -16.61
CA ALA A 223 -4.32 1.40 -15.22
C ALA A 223 -3.00 1.35 -14.44
N LEU A 224 -2.97 1.95 -13.26
CA LEU A 224 -1.90 1.76 -12.28
C LEU A 224 -2.39 0.91 -11.10
N VAL A 225 -1.47 0.11 -10.51
CA VAL A 225 -1.70 -0.55 -9.23
C VAL A 225 -0.83 0.07 -8.16
N LEU A 226 -1.43 0.36 -7.00
CA LEU A 226 -0.87 1.15 -5.91
C LEU A 226 -0.83 0.34 -4.60
N THR A 227 0.04 0.80 -3.67
CA THR A 227 0.19 0.24 -2.31
C THR A 227 0.05 1.30 -1.21
N CYS A 228 -0.12 2.57 -1.57
CA CYS A 228 -0.08 3.68 -0.64
C CYS A 228 -1.28 4.62 -0.82
N PRO A 229 -2.08 4.86 0.25
CA PRO A 229 -3.21 5.79 0.17
C PRO A 229 -2.84 7.23 -0.15
N LEU A 230 -1.62 7.67 0.22
CA LEU A 230 -1.17 9.01 -0.12
C LEU A 230 -0.82 9.12 -1.62
N CYS A 231 -0.28 8.05 -2.21
CA CYS A 231 -0.05 8.01 -3.66
C CYS A 231 -1.37 8.03 -4.43
N ASP A 232 -2.36 7.24 -4.00
CA ASP A 232 -3.70 7.26 -4.59
C ASP A 232 -4.31 8.65 -4.55
N TYR A 233 -4.26 9.31 -3.38
CA TYR A 233 -4.79 10.66 -3.22
C TYR A 233 -4.08 11.67 -4.12
N ASN A 234 -2.74 11.69 -4.13
CA ASN A 234 -1.97 12.66 -4.91
C ASN A 234 -2.13 12.46 -6.42
N LEU A 235 -2.00 11.22 -6.90
CA LEU A 235 -2.21 10.91 -8.32
C LEU A 235 -3.66 11.17 -8.72
N GLY A 236 -4.62 10.83 -7.85
CA GLY A 236 -6.03 11.06 -8.07
C GLY A 236 -6.40 12.54 -8.11
N GLN A 237 -5.93 13.36 -7.16
CA GLN A 237 -6.17 14.80 -7.19
C GLN A 237 -5.41 15.46 -8.35
N GLY A 238 -4.17 15.05 -8.59
CA GLY A 238 -3.36 15.56 -9.70
C GLY A 238 -4.03 15.35 -11.04
N GLN A 239 -4.53 14.12 -11.32
CA GLN A 239 -5.23 13.86 -12.59
C GLN A 239 -6.56 14.59 -12.72
N LYS A 240 -7.32 14.83 -11.64
CA LYS A 240 -8.53 15.67 -11.68
C LYS A 240 -8.23 17.10 -12.12
N GLU A 241 -7.11 17.67 -11.69
CA GLU A 241 -6.67 19.00 -12.14
C GLU A 241 -6.16 18.99 -13.58
N LEU A 242 -5.53 17.89 -14.02
CA LEU A 242 -5.08 17.72 -15.42
C LEU A 242 -6.28 17.62 -16.36
N MET A 243 -7.31 16.84 -16.04
CA MET A 243 -8.54 16.70 -16.83
C MET A 243 -9.28 18.03 -17.02
N LYS A 244 -9.16 18.98 -16.07
CA LYS A 244 -9.72 20.35 -16.24
C LYS A 244 -8.95 21.22 -17.22
N LYS A 245 -7.67 20.91 -17.47
CA LYS A 245 -6.75 21.72 -18.29
C LYS A 245 -6.46 21.12 -19.66
N HIS A 246 -6.72 19.83 -19.83
CA HIS A 246 -6.39 19.05 -21.02
C HIS A 246 -7.59 18.20 -21.41
N ASP A 247 -8.39 18.67 -22.36
CA ASP A 247 -9.62 17.99 -22.82
C ASP A 247 -9.36 16.59 -23.41
N GLU A 248 -8.13 16.32 -23.86
CA GLU A 248 -7.70 15.01 -24.42
C GLU A 248 -7.23 14.00 -23.35
N PHE A 249 -7.21 14.36 -22.07
CA PHE A 249 -6.80 13.47 -20.99
C PHE A 249 -8.00 13.00 -20.18
N ASP A 250 -8.40 11.75 -20.37
CA ASP A 250 -9.58 11.14 -19.72
C ASP A 250 -9.29 10.57 -18.32
N GLY A 251 -8.03 10.73 -17.83
CA GLY A 251 -7.59 10.14 -16.56
C GLY A 251 -7.16 8.68 -16.71
N VAL A 252 -6.60 8.15 -15.63
CA VAL A 252 -6.08 6.77 -15.55
C VAL A 252 -6.71 6.06 -14.37
N PRO A 253 -7.32 4.88 -14.55
CA PRO A 253 -7.81 4.08 -13.43
C PRO A 253 -6.70 3.73 -12.45
N LEU A 254 -6.93 4.01 -11.15
CA LEU A 254 -6.02 3.67 -10.07
C LEU A 254 -6.64 2.53 -9.26
N PHE A 255 -5.89 1.45 -9.11
CA PHE A 255 -6.28 0.31 -8.27
C PHE A 255 -5.33 0.16 -7.10
N TYR A 256 -5.85 -0.25 -5.95
CA TYR A 256 -5.01 -0.90 -4.97
C TYR A 256 -4.79 -2.38 -5.33
N PHE A 257 -3.60 -2.89 -5.03
CA PHE A 257 -3.27 -4.30 -5.30
C PHE A 257 -4.25 -5.28 -4.64
N THR A 258 -4.84 -4.90 -3.51
CA THR A 258 -5.81 -5.70 -2.77
C THR A 258 -7.15 -5.82 -3.49
N GLN A 259 -7.56 -4.79 -4.25
CA GLN A 259 -8.77 -4.84 -5.08
C GLN A 259 -8.61 -5.84 -6.22
N LEU A 260 -7.47 -5.82 -6.91
CA LEU A 260 -7.18 -6.78 -7.97
C LEU A 260 -7.07 -8.20 -7.42
N LEU A 261 -6.47 -8.37 -6.23
CA LEU A 261 -6.41 -9.63 -5.51
C LEU A 261 -7.82 -10.16 -5.20
N ALA A 262 -8.68 -9.33 -4.58
CA ALA A 262 -10.03 -9.71 -4.23
C ALA A 262 -10.87 -10.09 -5.47
N LEU A 263 -10.78 -9.30 -6.53
CA LEU A 263 -11.47 -9.57 -7.79
C LEU A 263 -11.02 -10.92 -8.38
N ALA A 264 -9.71 -11.15 -8.46
CA ALA A 264 -9.14 -12.40 -8.99
C ALA A 264 -9.56 -13.64 -8.16
N LEU A 265 -9.68 -13.50 -6.85
CA LEU A 265 -10.17 -14.56 -5.95
C LEU A 265 -11.68 -14.80 -6.07
N GLY A 266 -12.39 -14.02 -6.92
CA GLY A 266 -13.83 -14.13 -7.16
C GLY A 266 -14.68 -13.53 -6.07
N LEU A 267 -14.16 -12.57 -5.32
CA LEU A 267 -14.92 -11.74 -4.40
C LEU A 267 -15.70 -10.67 -5.20
N GLY A 268 -16.89 -10.34 -4.73
CA GLY A 268 -17.75 -9.39 -5.45
C GLY A 268 -17.18 -7.96 -5.44
N PRO A 269 -17.57 -7.13 -6.42
CA PRO A 269 -17.10 -5.74 -6.53
C PRO A 269 -17.44 -4.89 -5.30
N GLN A 270 -18.47 -5.24 -4.55
CA GLN A 270 -18.89 -4.55 -3.33
C GLN A 270 -17.78 -4.49 -2.26
N VAL A 271 -16.96 -5.55 -2.17
CA VAL A 271 -15.82 -5.59 -1.24
C VAL A 271 -14.70 -4.64 -1.68
N CYS A 272 -14.63 -4.35 -2.99
CA CYS A 272 -13.56 -3.55 -3.57
C CYS A 272 -13.77 -2.04 -3.41
N HIS A 273 -15.00 -1.57 -3.15
CA HIS A 273 -15.30 -0.13 -3.01
C HIS A 273 -14.74 0.70 -4.16
N PHE A 274 -15.00 0.30 -5.41
CA PHE A 274 -14.48 1.00 -6.59
C PHE A 274 -14.98 2.45 -6.71
N GLU A 275 -16.10 2.77 -6.08
CA GLU A 275 -16.63 4.14 -5.98
C GLU A 275 -15.69 5.12 -5.25
N LEU A 276 -14.72 4.61 -4.49
CA LEU A 276 -13.69 5.41 -3.81
C LEU A 276 -12.45 5.66 -4.66
N ASN A 277 -12.34 5.01 -5.84
CA ASN A 277 -11.16 5.12 -6.70
C ASN A 277 -11.23 6.36 -7.63
N TYR A 278 -10.13 6.58 -8.33
CA TYR A 278 -10.01 7.58 -9.38
C TYR A 278 -9.90 6.93 -10.76
N GLY A 279 -10.35 7.63 -11.82
CA GLY A 279 -10.17 7.20 -13.21
C GLY A 279 -11.10 6.08 -13.65
N GLU A 280 -12.26 5.93 -13.03
CA GLU A 280 -13.35 5.02 -13.44
C GLU A 280 -12.93 3.55 -13.60
N PRO A 281 -12.39 2.91 -12.56
CA PRO A 281 -11.87 1.53 -12.65
C PRO A 281 -12.93 0.51 -13.06
N GLU A 282 -14.21 0.69 -12.66
CA GLU A 282 -15.29 -0.22 -13.06
C GLU A 282 -15.55 -0.20 -14.56
N LEU A 283 -15.44 0.96 -15.22
CA LEU A 283 -15.62 1.06 -16.65
C LEU A 283 -14.58 0.18 -17.38
N LEU A 284 -13.31 0.34 -17.02
CA LEU A 284 -12.22 -0.47 -17.57
C LEU A 284 -12.45 -1.97 -17.32
N LEU A 285 -12.82 -2.35 -16.11
CA LEU A 285 -13.08 -3.76 -15.76
C LEU A 285 -14.26 -4.35 -16.55
N ARG A 286 -15.32 -3.57 -16.83
CA ARG A 286 -16.46 -3.98 -17.67
C ARG A 286 -16.07 -4.13 -19.13
N GLU A 287 -15.24 -3.23 -19.66
CA GLU A 287 -14.68 -3.33 -21.02
C GLU A 287 -13.82 -4.59 -21.20
N LYS A 288 -13.09 -4.97 -20.15
CA LYS A 288 -12.31 -6.22 -20.13
C LYS A 288 -13.14 -7.47 -19.83
N ASN A 289 -14.45 -7.36 -19.60
CA ASN A 289 -15.34 -8.45 -19.18
C ASN A 289 -14.90 -9.09 -17.83
N LEU A 290 -14.26 -8.33 -16.97
CA LEU A 290 -13.87 -8.73 -15.61
C LEU A 290 -14.94 -8.39 -14.57
N LEU A 291 -15.91 -7.56 -14.93
CA LEU A 291 -17.14 -7.34 -14.18
C LEU A 291 -18.35 -7.61 -15.08
N PRO A 292 -19.48 -8.06 -14.53
CA PRO A 292 -20.71 -8.23 -15.28
C PRO A 292 -21.11 -6.94 -16.01
N ARG A 293 -21.56 -7.04 -17.24
CA ARG A 293 -22.25 -5.94 -17.93
C ARG A 293 -23.60 -5.77 -17.25
N GLY A 294 -23.64 -5.09 -16.13
CA GLY A 294 -24.84 -4.95 -15.32
C GLY A 294 -25.35 -3.55 -15.29
N GLU A 295 -26.63 -3.43 -15.10
CA GLU A 295 -27.42 -2.23 -14.93
C GLU A 295 -26.66 -1.20 -14.06
N ALA A 296 -26.64 0.05 -14.53
CA ALA A 296 -26.15 1.16 -13.74
C ALA A 296 -26.91 1.20 -12.40
N LEU A 297 -26.19 1.19 -11.29
CA LEU A 297 -26.76 1.44 -9.97
C LEU A 297 -27.24 2.87 -9.87
#